data_2708f0eda6c3a904a9c2dc01901a4827
#
_entry.id   2708f0eda6c3a904a9c2dc01901a4827
#
_cell.length_a   1.000
_cell.length_b   1.000
_cell.length_c   1.000
_cell.angle_alpha   90.00
_cell.angle_beta   90.00
_cell.angle_gamma   90.00
#
_symmetry.space_group_name_H-M   'P 1'
#
loop_
_entity.id
_entity.type
_entity.pdbx_description
1 polymer ?
#
loop_
_entity_poly.entity_id
_entity_poly.type
_entity_poly.pdbx_seq_one_letter_code
_entity_poly.pdbx_strand_id
1 'polypeptide(L)'
;MLTNTTVKRKRYLGVNMLNLRDDLLKASEKHFEAHIEKHRINIEVLLENAVGVAEHGDIMDTIEKELAIIAEYDDKLSVLRKYFNNNKKLING
;
A
#
# COMPACT_ATOMS: atom_id res chain seq x y z
N MET A 1 20.43 2.08 -28.48
CA MET A 1 19.16 2.30 -27.78
C MET A 1 18.32 1.06 -27.69
N LEU A 2 17.92 0.56 -28.85
CA LEU A 2 17.16 -0.68 -28.87
C LEU A 2 17.92 -1.82 -28.24
N THR A 3 19.20 -1.84 -28.44
CA THR A 3 20.05 -2.89 -27.90
C THR A 3 20.00 -2.90 -26.38
N ASN A 4 20.06 -1.73 -25.78
CA ASN A 4 20.02 -1.63 -24.33
C ASN A 4 18.70 -2.11 -23.74
N THR A 5 17.62 -1.77 -24.40
CA THR A 5 16.31 -2.21 -23.96
C THR A 5 16.20 -3.72 -24.03
N THR A 6 16.71 -4.31 -25.11
CA THR A 6 16.67 -5.75 -25.28
C THR A 6 17.49 -6.46 -24.21
N VAL A 7 18.67 -5.92 -23.91
CA VAL A 7 19.53 -6.51 -22.90
C VAL A 7 18.84 -6.47 -21.53
N LYS A 8 18.23 -5.37 -21.20
CA LYS A 8 17.50 -5.26 -19.93
C LYS A 8 16.39 -6.27 -19.85
N ARG A 9 15.68 -6.45 -20.93
CA ARG A 9 14.57 -7.39 -20.96
C ARG A 9 15.06 -8.82 -20.71
N LYS A 10 16.15 -9.18 -21.35
CA LYS A 10 16.71 -10.51 -21.16
C LYS A 10 17.14 -10.75 -19.73
N ARG A 11 17.70 -9.73 -19.12
CA ARG A 11 18.16 -9.84 -17.75
C ARG A 11 16.98 -10.12 -16.82
N TYR A 12 15.90 -9.43 -17.04
CA TYR A 12 14.70 -9.67 -16.23
C TYR A 12 14.20 -11.08 -16.37
N LEU A 13 14.14 -11.56 -17.60
CA LEU A 13 13.60 -12.88 -17.84
C LEU A 13 14.50 -13.98 -17.33
N GLY A 14 15.80 -13.77 -17.41
CA GLY A 14 16.74 -14.83 -17.09
C GLY A 14 17.15 -14.87 -15.63
N VAL A 15 17.57 -13.73 -15.11
CA VAL A 15 18.24 -13.70 -13.81
C VAL A 15 17.35 -13.16 -12.71
N ASN A 16 16.40 -12.31 -13.08
CA ASN A 16 15.71 -11.49 -12.08
C ASN A 16 14.29 -11.95 -11.76
N MET A 17 13.99 -13.22 -11.99
CA MET A 17 12.66 -13.72 -11.62
C MET A 17 12.42 -13.56 -10.13
N LEU A 18 13.42 -13.91 -9.31
CA LEU A 18 13.29 -13.76 -7.87
C LEU A 18 13.21 -12.29 -7.45
N ASN A 19 14.01 -11.46 -8.12
CA ASN A 19 13.99 -10.04 -7.84
C ASN A 19 12.67 -9.41 -8.24
N LEU A 20 12.08 -9.90 -9.31
CA LEU A 20 10.78 -9.39 -9.73
C LEU A 20 9.72 -9.68 -8.67
N ARG A 21 9.77 -10.86 -8.08
CA ARG A 21 8.86 -11.19 -7.00
C ARG A 21 9.03 -10.21 -5.84
N ASP A 22 10.26 -9.98 -5.44
CA ASP A 22 10.54 -9.05 -4.35
C ASP A 22 10.10 -7.64 -4.70
N ASP A 23 10.33 -7.23 -5.93
CA ASP A 23 9.92 -5.90 -6.38
C ASP A 23 8.42 -5.75 -6.36
N LEU A 24 7.70 -6.77 -6.77
CA LEU A 24 6.25 -6.74 -6.75
C LEU A 24 5.72 -6.66 -5.32
N LEU A 25 6.32 -7.40 -4.41
CA LEU A 25 5.91 -7.35 -3.01
C LEU A 25 6.18 -5.98 -2.42
N LYS A 26 7.35 -5.43 -2.68
CA LYS A 26 7.67 -4.10 -2.18
C LYS A 26 6.76 -3.04 -2.76
N ALA A 27 6.49 -3.12 -4.07
CA ALA A 27 5.61 -2.17 -4.70
C ALA A 27 4.20 -2.26 -4.12
N SER A 28 3.73 -3.47 -3.87
CA SER A 28 2.43 -3.67 -3.26
C SER A 28 2.38 -3.09 -1.85
N GLU A 29 3.42 -3.31 -1.07
CA GLU A 29 3.48 -2.74 0.27
C GLU A 29 3.41 -1.22 0.23
N LYS A 30 4.21 -0.63 -0.65
CA LYS A 30 4.21 0.83 -0.78
C LYS A 30 2.87 1.36 -1.25
N HIS A 31 2.24 0.63 -2.15
CA HIS A 31 0.93 1.00 -2.65
C HIS A 31 -0.10 1.02 -1.52
N PHE A 32 -0.12 -0.04 -0.72
CA PHE A 32 -1.07 -0.11 0.39
C PHE A 32 -0.75 0.94 1.45
N GLU A 33 0.52 1.14 1.75
CA GLU A 33 0.91 2.15 2.73
C GLU A 33 0.52 3.55 2.25
N ALA A 34 0.69 3.82 0.96
CA ALA A 34 0.32 5.12 0.41
C ALA A 34 -1.19 5.36 0.49
N HIS A 35 -1.98 4.31 0.26
CA HIS A 35 -3.43 4.43 0.39
C HIS A 35 -3.83 4.70 1.83
N ILE A 36 -3.22 3.99 2.76
CA ILE A 36 -3.49 4.23 4.18
C ILE A 36 -3.16 5.68 4.53
N GLU A 37 -2.01 6.13 4.10
CA GLU A 37 -1.57 7.48 4.42
C GLU A 37 -2.48 8.54 3.79
N LYS A 38 -2.86 8.32 2.54
CA LYS A 38 -3.76 9.24 1.85
C LYS A 38 -5.07 9.43 2.63
N HIS A 39 -5.66 8.34 3.04
CA HIS A 39 -6.95 8.42 3.71
C HIS A 39 -6.82 8.86 5.16
N ARG A 40 -5.67 8.57 5.78
CA ARG A 40 -5.38 9.11 7.09
C ARG A 40 -5.31 10.64 7.04
N ILE A 41 -4.63 11.16 6.02
CA ILE A 41 -4.55 12.62 5.84
C ILE A 41 -5.92 13.20 5.57
N ASN A 42 -6.75 12.52 4.79
CA ASN A 42 -8.12 12.98 4.54
C ASN A 42 -8.88 13.15 5.86
N ILE A 43 -8.70 12.19 6.76
CA ILE A 43 -9.35 12.28 8.07
C ILE A 43 -8.82 13.45 8.86
N GLU A 44 -7.51 13.67 8.84
CA GLU A 44 -6.94 14.81 9.56
C GLU A 44 -7.52 16.13 9.07
N VAL A 45 -7.64 16.25 7.74
CA VAL A 45 -8.22 17.45 7.15
C VAL A 45 -9.67 17.61 7.60
N LEU A 46 -10.44 16.53 7.61
CA LEU A 46 -11.83 16.58 8.05
C LEU A 46 -11.94 16.97 9.51
N LEU A 47 -11.08 16.41 10.35
CA LEU A 47 -11.09 16.72 11.76
C LEU A 47 -10.78 18.20 12.02
N GLU A 48 -9.83 18.72 11.27
CA GLU A 48 -9.45 20.11 11.41
C GLU A 48 -10.56 21.05 10.97
N ASN A 49 -11.23 20.69 9.88
CA ASN A 49 -12.31 21.51 9.35
C ASN A 49 -13.62 21.34 10.09
N ALA A 50 -13.75 20.31 10.90
CA ALA A 50 -14.98 20.06 11.65
C ALA A 50 -15.24 21.14 12.69
N VAL A 51 -14.19 21.79 13.14
CA VAL A 51 -14.33 22.84 14.16
C VAL A 51 -15.05 24.02 13.52
N GLY A 52 -16.24 24.29 13.99
CA GLY A 52 -17.02 25.42 13.49
C GLY A 52 -17.96 25.09 12.34
N VAL A 53 -18.01 23.83 11.92
CA VAL A 53 -18.95 23.41 10.89
C VAL A 53 -20.24 22.94 11.56
N ALA A 54 -21.37 23.34 10.99
CA ALA A 54 -22.65 23.00 11.56
C ALA A 54 -23.09 21.58 11.27
N GLU A 55 -22.64 21.00 10.17
CA GLU A 55 -23.11 19.69 9.73
C GLU A 55 -22.15 18.58 10.14
N HIS A 56 -22.11 18.30 11.42
CA HIS A 56 -21.21 17.30 11.97
C HIS A 56 -21.56 15.89 11.50
N GLY A 57 -22.83 15.63 11.20
CA GLY A 57 -23.25 14.32 10.76
C GLY A 57 -22.60 13.90 9.46
N ASP A 58 -22.53 14.81 8.49
CA ASP A 58 -21.91 14.52 7.21
C ASP A 58 -20.42 14.28 7.35
N ILE A 59 -19.79 15.04 8.23
CA ILE A 59 -18.36 14.86 8.47
C ILE A 59 -18.09 13.52 9.11
N MET A 60 -18.91 13.13 10.07
CA MET A 60 -18.74 11.83 10.72
C MET A 60 -18.94 10.68 9.73
N ASP A 61 -19.93 10.80 8.85
CA ASP A 61 -20.15 9.78 7.83
C ASP A 61 -18.95 9.68 6.90
N THR A 62 -18.39 10.81 6.53
CA THR A 62 -17.22 10.81 5.64
C THR A 62 -16.03 10.20 6.35
N ILE A 63 -15.83 10.53 7.61
CA ILE A 63 -14.74 9.95 8.39
C ILE A 63 -14.90 8.43 8.47
N GLU A 64 -16.12 7.97 8.68
CA GLU A 64 -16.37 6.53 8.74
C GLU A 64 -16.00 5.83 7.43
N LYS A 65 -16.34 6.44 6.31
CA LYS A 65 -15.98 5.89 5.01
C LYS A 65 -14.47 5.86 4.81
N GLU A 66 -13.79 6.91 5.24
CA GLU A 66 -12.34 6.95 5.15
C GLU A 66 -11.71 5.87 6.03
N LEU A 67 -12.23 5.69 7.23
CA LEU A 67 -11.75 4.65 8.13
C LEU A 67 -11.93 3.26 7.53
N ALA A 68 -13.04 3.04 6.84
CA ALA A 68 -13.29 1.75 6.21
C ALA A 68 -12.22 1.45 5.15
N ILE A 69 -11.83 2.47 4.40
CA ILE A 69 -10.79 2.30 3.40
C ILE A 69 -9.44 2.02 4.05
N ILE A 70 -9.12 2.75 5.10
CA ILE A 70 -7.88 2.51 5.84
C ILE A 70 -7.84 1.08 6.36
N ALA A 71 -8.93 0.63 6.95
CA ALA A 71 -9.02 -0.71 7.51
C ALA A 71 -8.82 -1.76 6.43
N GLU A 72 -9.39 -1.54 5.26
CA GLU A 72 -9.26 -2.47 4.16
C GLU A 72 -7.79 -2.60 3.72
N TYR A 73 -7.13 -1.49 3.53
CA TYR A 73 -5.73 -1.52 3.07
C TYR A 73 -4.78 -1.97 4.16
N ASP A 74 -5.08 -1.62 5.40
CA ASP A 74 -4.30 -2.10 6.52
C ASP A 74 -4.36 -3.62 6.62
N ASP A 75 -5.55 -4.17 6.42
CA ASP A 75 -5.73 -5.61 6.42
C ASP A 75 -4.97 -6.25 5.26
N LYS A 76 -5.07 -5.67 4.07
CA LYS A 76 -4.35 -6.18 2.91
C LYS A 76 -2.85 -6.19 3.15
N LEU A 77 -2.34 -5.13 3.75
CA LEU A 77 -0.92 -5.02 4.05
C LEU A 77 -0.51 -6.09 5.06
N SER A 78 -1.31 -6.29 6.09
CA SER A 78 -1.04 -7.31 7.10
C SER A 78 -1.03 -8.71 6.48
N VAL A 79 -2.02 -8.99 5.64
CA VAL A 79 -2.11 -10.28 4.98
C VAL A 79 -0.94 -10.51 4.05
N LEU A 80 -0.57 -9.48 3.31
CA LEU A 80 0.57 -9.58 2.41
C LEU A 80 1.85 -9.93 3.17
N ARG A 81 2.09 -9.24 4.27
CA ARG A 81 3.27 -9.48 5.08
C ARG A 81 3.23 -10.83 5.75
N LYS A 82 2.07 -11.24 6.20
CA LYS A 82 1.93 -12.49 6.93
C LYS A 82 2.18 -13.71 6.05
N TYR A 83 1.67 -13.68 4.83
CA TYR A 83 1.69 -14.87 3.99
C TYR A 83 2.72 -14.84 2.88
N PHE A 84 3.19 -13.69 2.49
CA PHE A 84 4.03 -13.58 1.31
C PHE A 84 5.41 -13.02 1.55
N ASN A 85 5.64 -12.37 2.67
CA ASN A 85 6.96 -11.89 3.05
C ASN A 85 7.65 -13.01 3.81
N ASN A 86 7.91 -14.09 3.11
CA ASN A 86 8.24 -15.36 3.74
C ASN A 86 9.70 -15.56 4.09
N ASN A 87 10.57 -14.75 3.56
CA ASN A 87 11.99 -14.94 3.81
C ASN A 87 12.31 -15.01 5.29
N LYS A 88 11.65 -14.18 6.04
CA LYS A 88 11.87 -14.16 7.49
C LYS A 88 11.38 -15.43 8.14
N LYS A 89 10.27 -15.96 7.67
CA LYS A 89 9.74 -17.20 8.24
C LYS A 89 10.64 -18.37 7.96
N LEU A 90 11.17 -18.43 6.75
CA LEU A 90 12.05 -19.51 6.38
C LEU A 90 13.33 -19.48 7.22
N ILE A 91 13.82 -18.30 7.48
CA ILE A 91 15.03 -18.14 8.28
C ILE A 91 14.76 -18.53 9.71
N ASN A 92 13.62 -18.17 10.21
CA ASN A 92 13.27 -18.44 11.61
C ASN A 92 12.76 -19.85 11.82
N GLY A 93 12.26 -20.44 10.79
CA GLY A 93 11.75 -21.79 10.87
C GLY A 93 12.84 -22.79 10.75
#